data_c18443c29e954f84f8b24e9e486c6f2a
#
_entry.id   c18443c29e954f84f8b24e9e486c6f2a
#
_cell.length_a   1.000
_cell.length_b   1.000
_cell.length_c   1.000
_cell.angle_alpha   90.00
_cell.angle_beta   90.00
_cell.angle_gamma   90.00
#
_symmetry.space_group_name_H-M   'P 1'
#
loop_
_entity.id
_entity.type
_entity.pdbx_description
1 polymer ?
#
loop_
_entity_poly.entity_id
_entity_poly.type
_entity_poly.pdbx_seq_one_letter_code
_entity_poly.pdbx_strand_id
1 'polypeptide(L)'
;MRALFVRILALAAALVSVVCVSPTHAQHDWVLGRSLELPPAPDGYLEATVGHVRWTYPAGEESLRDELQVRIEEAWPELEHDLGQDVDDGLIVRLARNPEQMRSLAPRGAPPPGYASGVAYPGLGVILLTKTAPETWTPPELEQVLVHELSHVALRRAVADGAEELPRWFVEGVAIHHARERSLDRFRTLWNAHLQETLLPLDALDRSFPARVHEVSVAYAQAADVVAFLRREDPDGVRFRELVRHLREGLSFDDALLDAYALTPTQLEREWSQAIAERMGTLPMVIGGATFPVVGVALLLLAWRKRRKQAAKKLGVMAEEERVHDAAIERLEALAEARRRERAEEEEQIRILVSGDPPQGREADVPTVEHEGREHTLH
;
A
#
# COMPACT_ATOMS: atom_id res chain seq x y z
N MET A 1 -36.42 11.68 -27.91
CA MET A 1 -35.73 12.78 -27.22
C MET A 1 -35.22 12.37 -25.81
N ARG A 2 -36.02 11.71 -24.97
CA ARG A 2 -35.55 11.29 -23.61
C ARG A 2 -34.35 10.32 -23.66
N ALA A 3 -34.31 9.35 -24.55
CA ALA A 3 -33.21 8.40 -24.67
C ALA A 3 -31.88 9.01 -25.18
N LEU A 4 -31.98 10.08 -25.99
CA LEU A 4 -30.81 10.81 -26.47
C LEU A 4 -30.23 11.71 -25.37
N PHE A 5 -31.09 12.31 -24.54
CA PHE A 5 -30.68 13.16 -23.44
C PHE A 5 -29.97 12.37 -22.31
N VAL A 6 -30.46 11.17 -22.00
CA VAL A 6 -29.83 10.26 -21.03
C VAL A 6 -28.47 9.76 -21.53
N ARG A 7 -28.33 9.49 -22.84
CA ARG A 7 -27.05 9.11 -23.45
C ARG A 7 -26.06 10.28 -23.51
N ILE A 8 -26.52 11.52 -23.69
CA ILE A 8 -25.67 12.71 -23.67
C ILE A 8 -25.23 13.04 -22.24
N LEU A 9 -26.09 12.89 -21.23
CA LEU A 9 -25.72 13.05 -19.82
C LEU A 9 -24.73 11.95 -19.35
N ALA A 10 -24.96 10.72 -19.77
CA ALA A 10 -24.03 9.61 -19.50
C ALA A 10 -22.69 9.81 -20.23
N LEU A 11 -22.68 10.41 -21.43
CA LEU A 11 -21.45 10.79 -22.11
C LEU A 11 -20.75 11.99 -21.47
N ALA A 12 -21.50 12.97 -20.93
CA ALA A 12 -20.92 14.14 -20.27
C ALA A 12 -20.29 13.77 -18.90
N ALA A 13 -20.88 12.81 -18.19
CA ALA A 13 -20.31 12.29 -16.94
C ALA A 13 -19.03 11.45 -17.16
N ALA A 14 -18.85 10.89 -18.36
CA ALA A 14 -17.66 10.08 -18.69
C ALA A 14 -16.40 10.90 -19.03
N LEU A 15 -16.46 12.25 -18.94
CA LEU A 15 -15.58 13.10 -19.74
C LEU A 15 -14.45 13.79 -19.05
N VAL A 16 -14.25 13.58 -17.77
CA VAL A 16 -13.11 14.15 -17.04
C VAL A 16 -12.57 13.12 -16.05
N SER A 17 -12.00 12.06 -16.60
CA SER A 17 -11.16 11.15 -15.82
C SER A 17 -9.80 11.08 -16.49
N VAL A 18 -9.01 12.15 -16.36
CA VAL A 18 -7.57 11.99 -16.35
C VAL A 18 -7.29 11.32 -15.01
N VAL A 19 -7.15 10.02 -15.03
CA VAL A 19 -6.71 9.23 -13.88
C VAL A 19 -5.25 9.63 -13.65
N CYS A 20 -5.01 10.60 -12.78
CA CYS A 20 -3.80 10.59 -12.00
C CYS A 20 -3.96 9.43 -11.03
N VAL A 21 -3.74 8.21 -11.49
CA VAL A 21 -3.34 7.15 -10.60
C VAL A 21 -1.94 7.53 -10.18
N SER A 22 -1.82 8.12 -9.00
CA SER A 22 -0.53 8.17 -8.34
C SER A 22 -0.16 6.70 -8.12
N PRO A 23 0.87 6.18 -8.77
CA PRO A 23 1.24 4.78 -8.63
C PRO A 23 2.17 4.65 -7.44
N THR A 24 1.62 4.88 -6.28
CA THR A 24 2.27 4.52 -5.05
C THR A 24 1.79 3.11 -4.73
N HIS A 25 2.60 2.14 -5.04
CA HIS A 25 2.40 0.78 -4.60
C HIS A 25 3.39 0.53 -3.48
N ALA A 26 2.95 0.79 -2.28
CA ALA A 26 3.57 0.14 -1.13
C ALA A 26 3.33 -1.35 -1.27
N GLN A 27 4.38 -2.08 -1.27
CA GLN A 27 4.33 -3.51 -1.45
C GLN A 27 4.34 -4.23 -0.13
N HIS A 28 3.80 -5.41 -0.15
CA HIS A 28 3.68 -6.36 0.93
C HIS A 28 5.01 -6.80 1.54
N ASP A 29 5.80 -5.86 2.05
CA ASP A 29 7.06 -6.18 2.72
C ASP A 29 6.91 -6.32 4.24
N TRP A 30 5.67 -6.51 4.71
CA TRP A 30 5.42 -6.75 6.11
C TRP A 30 6.15 -7.99 6.65
N VAL A 31 6.44 -8.96 5.77
CA VAL A 31 7.02 -10.27 6.12
C VAL A 31 8.50 -10.39 5.75
N LEU A 32 9.02 -9.55 4.85
CA LEU A 32 10.43 -9.60 4.49
C LEU A 32 11.28 -9.09 5.65
N GLY A 33 11.74 -10.03 6.46
CA GLY A 33 12.61 -9.76 7.58
C GLY A 33 13.90 -9.04 7.15
N ARG A 34 14.59 -8.42 8.09
CA ARG A 34 15.85 -7.63 7.97
C ARG A 34 17.03 -8.34 7.25
N SER A 35 16.79 -9.45 6.54
CA SER A 35 17.82 -10.27 5.91
C SER A 35 18.06 -10.00 4.41
N LEU A 36 17.28 -9.12 3.78
CA LEU A 36 17.53 -8.77 2.38
C LEU A 36 18.71 -7.81 2.28
N GLU A 37 19.69 -8.20 1.47
CA GLU A 37 20.88 -7.41 1.23
C GLU A 37 20.59 -6.26 0.27
N LEU A 38 20.90 -5.03 0.71
CA LEU A 38 20.87 -3.87 -0.16
C LEU A 38 22.10 -3.87 -1.07
N PRO A 39 21.92 -3.68 -2.38
CA PRO A 39 23.07 -3.54 -3.28
C PRO A 39 23.86 -2.26 -2.94
N PRO A 40 25.17 -2.23 -3.18
CA PRO A 40 25.97 -1.02 -3.03
C PRO A 40 25.48 0.07 -3.98
N ALA A 41 25.83 1.32 -3.67
CA ALA A 41 25.55 2.45 -4.56
C ALA A 41 26.23 2.22 -5.93
N PRO A 42 25.52 2.44 -7.05
CA PRO A 42 26.12 2.35 -8.38
C PRO A 42 27.14 3.48 -8.62
N ASP A 43 27.98 3.32 -9.65
CA ASP A 43 28.90 4.38 -10.09
C ASP A 43 28.15 5.68 -10.38
N GLY A 44 28.70 6.81 -9.92
CA GLY A 44 28.09 8.13 -10.07
C GLY A 44 26.97 8.43 -9.09
N TYR A 45 26.83 7.62 -8.04
CA TYR A 45 25.99 7.90 -6.89
C TYR A 45 26.83 8.35 -5.69
N LEU A 46 26.24 9.16 -4.84
CA LEU A 46 26.80 9.61 -3.58
C LEU A 46 25.99 9.01 -2.42
N GLU A 47 26.67 8.83 -1.30
CA GLU A 47 26.03 8.45 -0.04
C GLU A 47 26.28 9.57 0.98
N ALA A 48 25.24 9.93 1.73
CA ALA A 48 25.31 10.91 2.80
C ALA A 48 24.36 10.53 3.92
N THR A 49 24.70 10.88 5.14
CA THR A 49 23.79 10.81 6.29
C THR A 49 23.41 12.23 6.69
N VAL A 50 22.10 12.53 6.69
CA VAL A 50 21.56 13.81 7.10
C VAL A 50 20.51 13.57 8.18
N GLY A 51 20.76 14.07 9.39
CA GLY A 51 19.96 13.68 10.56
C GLY A 51 20.00 12.16 10.77
N HIS A 52 18.83 11.55 10.85
CA HIS A 52 18.65 10.11 11.02
C HIS A 52 18.46 9.35 9.71
N VAL A 53 18.55 10.04 8.55
CA VAL A 53 18.31 9.49 7.21
C VAL A 53 19.63 9.23 6.49
N ARG A 54 19.81 8.00 6.03
CA ARG A 54 20.89 7.63 5.13
C ARG A 54 20.42 7.71 3.68
N TRP A 55 21.04 8.59 2.93
CA TRP A 55 20.74 8.87 1.54
C TRP A 55 21.69 8.14 0.60
N THR A 56 21.15 7.62 -0.51
CA THR A 56 21.90 7.22 -1.71
C THR A 56 21.26 7.96 -2.88
N TYR A 57 22.00 8.81 -3.58
CA TYR A 57 21.45 9.68 -4.62
C TYR A 57 22.47 9.92 -5.74
N PRO A 58 22.04 10.24 -6.97
CA PRO A 58 22.94 10.54 -8.08
C PRO A 58 23.72 11.82 -7.81
N ALA A 59 25.00 11.86 -8.20
CA ALA A 59 25.80 13.08 -8.18
C ALA A 59 25.10 14.18 -9.00
N GLY A 60 25.04 15.40 -8.44
CA GLY A 60 24.34 16.56 -8.99
C GLY A 60 22.87 16.69 -8.55
N GLU A 61 22.37 15.80 -7.68
CA GLU A 61 21.00 15.85 -7.13
C GLU A 61 20.98 16.23 -5.63
N GLU A 62 22.02 16.91 -5.16
CA GLU A 62 22.14 17.36 -3.77
C GLU A 62 20.98 18.26 -3.35
N SER A 63 20.56 19.18 -4.23
CA SER A 63 19.45 20.11 -3.97
C SER A 63 18.13 19.35 -3.79
N LEU A 64 17.84 18.37 -4.66
CA LEU A 64 16.65 17.57 -4.54
C LEU A 64 16.68 16.70 -3.27
N ARG A 65 17.84 16.12 -2.93
CA ARG A 65 18.00 15.39 -1.68
C ARG A 65 17.70 16.29 -0.47
N ASP A 66 18.20 17.55 -0.46
CA ASP A 66 17.97 18.50 0.63
C ASP A 66 16.50 18.90 0.73
N GLU A 67 15.81 19.14 -0.40
CA GLU A 67 14.38 19.41 -0.46
C GLU A 67 13.57 18.26 0.13
N LEU A 68 13.87 17.04 -0.28
CA LEU A 68 13.19 15.83 0.25
C LEU A 68 13.53 15.58 1.73
N GLN A 69 14.74 15.92 2.18
CA GLN A 69 15.11 15.85 3.60
C GLN A 69 14.24 16.79 4.45
N VAL A 70 14.11 18.04 4.02
CA VAL A 70 13.21 19.01 4.70
C VAL A 70 11.78 18.46 4.76
N ARG A 71 11.32 17.84 3.68
CA ARG A 71 9.98 17.26 3.66
C ARG A 71 9.79 16.10 4.64
N ILE A 72 10.83 15.26 4.86
CA ILE A 72 10.82 14.25 5.92
C ILE A 72 10.70 14.91 7.29
N GLU A 73 11.53 15.91 7.57
CA GLU A 73 11.55 16.61 8.86
C GLU A 73 10.22 17.32 9.17
N GLU A 74 9.54 17.83 8.16
CA GLU A 74 8.20 18.43 8.31
C GLU A 74 7.10 17.39 8.55
N ALA A 75 7.18 16.23 7.89
CA ALA A 75 6.16 15.18 8.01
C ALA A 75 6.31 14.36 9.30
N TRP A 76 7.52 14.25 9.81
CA TRP A 76 7.87 13.37 10.92
C TRP A 76 7.04 13.60 12.19
N PRO A 77 6.89 14.84 12.71
CA PRO A 77 6.11 15.08 13.93
C PRO A 77 4.63 14.68 13.80
N GLU A 78 4.05 14.78 12.61
CA GLU A 78 2.67 14.35 12.34
C GLU A 78 2.56 12.82 12.41
N LEU A 79 3.52 12.11 11.81
CA LEU A 79 3.59 10.66 11.86
C LEU A 79 3.78 10.14 13.30
N GLU A 80 4.69 10.73 14.04
CA GLU A 80 4.92 10.39 15.46
C GLU A 80 3.67 10.65 16.30
N HIS A 81 3.01 11.80 16.09
CA HIS A 81 1.80 12.13 16.80
C HIS A 81 0.67 11.12 16.53
N ASP A 82 0.46 10.77 15.27
CA ASP A 82 -0.62 9.87 14.88
C ASP A 82 -0.34 8.40 15.24
N LEU A 83 0.92 7.99 15.17
CA LEU A 83 1.32 6.62 15.44
C LEU A 83 1.71 6.39 16.92
N GLY A 84 1.83 7.47 17.70
CA GLY A 84 1.99 7.41 19.17
C GLY A 84 3.35 6.90 19.64
N GLN A 85 4.39 6.98 18.81
CA GLN A 85 5.76 6.67 19.18
C GLN A 85 6.77 7.28 18.23
N ASP A 86 8.03 7.39 18.67
CA ASP A 86 9.17 7.70 17.84
C ASP A 86 9.42 6.54 16.86
N VAL A 87 9.40 6.87 15.57
CA VAL A 87 9.56 5.91 14.46
C VAL A 87 10.84 6.14 13.66
N ASP A 88 11.78 6.95 14.20
CA ASP A 88 12.93 7.57 13.51
C ASP A 88 14.16 6.67 13.35
N ASP A 89 14.14 5.41 13.73
CA ASP A 89 15.35 4.57 13.76
C ASP A 89 15.76 4.07 12.37
N GLY A 90 16.85 4.65 11.82
CA GLY A 90 17.59 4.07 10.69
C GLY A 90 16.88 4.09 9.35
N LEU A 91 16.27 5.20 8.94
CA LEU A 91 15.66 5.38 7.62
C LEU A 91 16.74 5.43 6.51
N ILE A 92 16.49 4.72 5.42
CA ILE A 92 17.34 4.73 4.22
C ILE A 92 16.51 5.19 3.04
N VAL A 93 16.89 6.27 2.39
CA VAL A 93 16.25 6.76 1.18
C VAL A 93 17.20 6.66 -0.01
N ARG A 94 16.76 6.02 -1.07
CA ARG A 94 17.52 5.85 -2.30
C ARG A 94 16.81 6.51 -3.47
N LEU A 95 17.41 7.55 -4.04
CA LEU A 95 16.87 8.30 -5.15
C LEU A 95 17.44 7.79 -6.47
N ALA A 96 16.59 7.39 -7.39
CA ALA A 96 16.95 6.95 -8.74
C ALA A 96 16.65 8.03 -9.78
N ARG A 97 17.41 8.08 -10.89
CA ARG A 97 17.11 8.96 -12.02
C ARG A 97 15.89 8.48 -12.82
N ASN A 98 15.69 7.16 -12.87
CA ASN A 98 14.64 6.53 -13.66
C ASN A 98 14.25 5.16 -13.06
N PRO A 99 13.15 4.54 -13.52
CA PRO A 99 12.68 3.25 -13.02
C PRO A 99 13.68 2.09 -13.17
N GLU A 100 14.52 2.10 -14.19
CA GLU A 100 15.54 1.06 -14.38
C GLU A 100 16.61 1.13 -13.29
N GLN A 101 17.11 2.33 -13.00
CA GLN A 101 18.03 2.54 -11.89
C GLN A 101 17.39 2.26 -10.54
N MET A 102 16.09 2.58 -10.37
CA MET A 102 15.36 2.23 -9.16
C MET A 102 15.38 0.72 -8.90
N ARG A 103 15.23 -0.11 -9.94
CA ARG A 103 15.37 -1.57 -9.84
C ARG A 103 16.78 -2.01 -9.39
N SER A 104 17.82 -1.33 -9.86
CA SER A 104 19.21 -1.66 -9.47
C SER A 104 19.53 -1.27 -8.03
N LEU A 105 18.79 -0.32 -7.46
CA LEU A 105 18.93 0.13 -6.07
C LEU A 105 18.08 -0.68 -5.09
N ALA A 106 17.17 -1.51 -5.60
CA ALA A 106 16.25 -2.29 -4.79
C ALA A 106 16.96 -3.42 -4.04
N PRO A 107 16.39 -3.87 -2.91
CA PRO A 107 16.86 -5.08 -2.24
C PRO A 107 16.90 -6.27 -3.19
N ARG A 108 17.93 -7.10 -3.07
CA ARG A 108 18.12 -8.26 -3.95
C ARG A 108 16.94 -9.23 -3.85
N GLY A 109 16.30 -9.50 -4.98
CA GLY A 109 15.18 -10.41 -5.06
C GLY A 109 13.80 -9.75 -4.90
N ALA A 110 13.73 -8.45 -4.57
CA ALA A 110 12.49 -7.69 -4.43
C ALA A 110 12.48 -6.44 -5.34
N PRO A 111 12.45 -6.59 -6.66
CA PRO A 111 12.45 -5.45 -7.58
C PRO A 111 11.13 -4.66 -7.50
N PRO A 112 11.18 -3.32 -7.56
CA PRO A 112 9.97 -2.51 -7.61
C PRO A 112 9.22 -2.73 -8.93
N PRO A 113 7.89 -2.49 -8.98
CA PRO A 113 7.14 -2.44 -10.22
C PRO A 113 7.69 -1.36 -11.16
N GLY A 114 7.65 -1.63 -12.47
CA GLY A 114 8.20 -0.70 -13.46
C GLY A 114 7.47 0.63 -13.59
N TYR A 115 6.29 0.73 -13.02
CA TYR A 115 5.44 1.92 -13.02
C TYR A 115 5.54 2.75 -11.74
N ALA A 116 6.17 2.23 -10.68
CA ALA A 116 6.22 2.88 -9.38
C ALA A 116 7.14 4.11 -9.41
N SER A 117 6.69 5.20 -8.80
CA SER A 117 7.49 6.40 -8.57
C SER A 117 8.15 6.40 -7.19
N GLY A 118 7.59 5.65 -6.25
CA GLY A 118 8.11 5.35 -4.94
C GLY A 118 7.82 3.89 -4.58
N VAL A 119 8.62 3.33 -3.69
CA VAL A 119 8.39 2.01 -3.07
C VAL A 119 9.04 2.00 -1.70
N ALA A 120 8.27 1.65 -0.68
CA ALA A 120 8.80 1.36 0.63
C ALA A 120 9.10 -0.14 0.79
N TYR A 121 10.13 -0.42 1.58
CA TYR A 121 10.43 -1.73 2.17
C TYR A 121 10.40 -1.56 3.69
N PRO A 122 9.20 -1.59 4.29
CA PRO A 122 9.00 -1.16 5.67
C PRO A 122 9.82 -1.97 6.67
N GLY A 123 9.92 -3.28 6.48
CA GLY A 123 10.73 -4.16 7.35
C GLY A 123 12.25 -3.88 7.31
N LEU A 124 12.73 -3.20 6.27
CA LEU A 124 14.12 -2.77 6.12
C LEU A 124 14.33 -1.30 6.49
N GLY A 125 13.27 -0.51 6.61
CA GLY A 125 13.35 0.94 6.74
C GLY A 125 13.89 1.62 5.47
N VAL A 126 13.62 1.06 4.28
CA VAL A 126 14.15 1.54 3.00
C VAL A 126 13.04 2.12 2.16
N ILE A 127 13.28 3.28 1.57
CA ILE A 127 12.43 3.93 0.58
C ILE A 127 13.22 4.11 -0.70
N LEU A 128 12.64 3.71 -1.82
CA LEU A 128 13.15 4.01 -3.16
C LEU A 128 12.26 5.06 -3.81
N LEU A 129 12.86 6.04 -4.46
CA LEU A 129 12.16 7.07 -5.23
C LEU A 129 12.77 7.19 -6.63
N THR A 130 11.97 7.56 -7.63
CA THR A 130 12.48 7.88 -8.96
C THR A 130 11.97 9.24 -9.45
N LYS A 131 12.88 10.03 -10.03
CA LYS A 131 12.59 11.37 -10.58
C LYS A 131 11.69 11.34 -11.80
N THR A 132 11.75 10.27 -12.57
CA THR A 132 10.97 10.14 -13.81
C THR A 132 9.89 9.10 -13.63
N ALA A 133 8.65 9.55 -13.80
CA ALA A 133 7.52 8.65 -13.93
C ALA A 133 7.54 7.95 -15.31
N PRO A 134 6.86 6.82 -15.48
CA PRO A 134 6.59 6.27 -16.80
C PRO A 134 5.98 7.34 -17.72
N GLU A 135 6.39 7.37 -19.00
CA GLU A 135 6.10 8.44 -19.98
C GLU A 135 4.64 8.89 -20.15
N THR A 136 3.70 8.16 -19.59
CA THR A 136 2.25 8.48 -19.71
C THR A 136 1.68 9.25 -18.54
N TRP A 137 2.46 9.50 -17.52
CA TRP A 137 1.98 10.05 -16.28
C TRP A 137 2.52 11.47 -16.09
N THR A 138 1.73 12.29 -15.43
CA THR A 138 2.22 13.57 -14.90
C THR A 138 3.39 13.24 -13.98
N PRO A 139 4.51 14.01 -14.04
CA PRO A 139 5.60 13.81 -13.09
C PRO A 139 5.03 13.75 -11.67
N PRO A 140 5.42 12.77 -10.87
CA PRO A 140 4.92 12.67 -9.51
C PRO A 140 5.43 13.88 -8.71
N GLU A 141 4.61 14.36 -7.81
CA GLU A 141 5.07 15.24 -6.75
C GLU A 141 5.91 14.38 -5.78
N LEU A 142 7.22 14.34 -5.98
CA LEU A 142 8.12 13.44 -5.23
C LEU A 142 8.03 13.61 -3.72
N GLU A 143 7.78 14.82 -3.25
CA GLU A 143 7.54 15.08 -1.82
C GLU A 143 6.31 14.34 -1.29
N GLN A 144 5.25 14.29 -2.09
CA GLN A 144 4.02 13.60 -1.71
C GLN A 144 4.23 12.08 -1.74
N VAL A 145 4.90 11.57 -2.79
CA VAL A 145 5.29 10.16 -2.88
C VAL A 145 6.18 9.76 -1.70
N LEU A 146 7.16 10.59 -1.35
CA LEU A 146 8.04 10.33 -0.22
C LEU A 146 7.26 10.20 1.10
N VAL A 147 6.33 11.11 1.39
CA VAL A 147 5.53 11.04 2.63
C VAL A 147 4.62 9.81 2.64
N HIS A 148 4.09 9.41 1.50
CA HIS A 148 3.33 8.18 1.36
C HIS A 148 4.19 6.96 1.74
N GLU A 149 5.36 6.81 1.14
CA GLU A 149 6.28 5.70 1.42
C GLU A 149 6.82 5.76 2.87
N LEU A 150 7.05 6.96 3.38
CA LEU A 150 7.46 7.18 4.76
C LEU A 150 6.38 6.70 5.74
N SER A 151 5.11 6.93 5.43
CA SER A 151 3.98 6.45 6.23
C SER A 151 3.95 4.93 6.35
N HIS A 152 4.27 4.19 5.28
CA HIS A 152 4.38 2.73 5.34
C HIS A 152 5.48 2.27 6.30
N VAL A 153 6.66 2.90 6.22
CA VAL A 153 7.77 2.59 7.13
C VAL A 153 7.40 2.91 8.57
N ALA A 154 6.81 4.08 8.80
CA ALA A 154 6.40 4.53 10.12
C ALA A 154 5.32 3.63 10.73
N LEU A 155 4.28 3.29 9.97
CA LEU A 155 3.20 2.41 10.45
C LEU A 155 3.74 1.01 10.78
N ARG A 156 4.62 0.45 9.95
CA ARG A 156 5.24 -0.86 10.23
C ARG A 156 6.05 -0.85 11.53
N ARG A 157 6.75 0.24 11.81
CA ARG A 157 7.50 0.39 13.07
C ARG A 157 6.59 0.59 14.28
N ALA A 158 5.44 1.22 14.07
CA ALA A 158 4.49 1.50 15.12
C ALA A 158 3.74 0.26 15.62
N VAL A 159 3.63 -0.80 14.82
CA VAL A 159 2.93 -2.04 15.18
C VAL A 159 3.90 -3.10 15.68
N ALA A 160 3.41 -4.09 16.45
CA ALA A 160 4.24 -5.16 17.00
C ALA A 160 4.84 -6.05 15.91
N ASP A 161 6.05 -6.55 16.16
CA ASP A 161 6.62 -7.63 15.37
C ASP A 161 5.79 -8.91 15.60
N GLY A 162 5.13 -9.39 14.55
CA GLY A 162 4.21 -10.53 14.65
C GLY A 162 2.76 -10.17 14.85
N ALA A 163 2.41 -8.87 14.82
CA ALA A 163 1.02 -8.48 14.61
C ALA A 163 0.49 -9.18 13.34
N GLU A 164 -0.77 -9.62 13.39
CA GLU A 164 -1.47 -10.10 12.21
C GLU A 164 -1.31 -9.10 11.07
N GLU A 165 -1.32 -9.60 9.84
CA GLU A 165 -1.23 -8.78 8.65
C GLU A 165 -2.34 -7.72 8.66
N LEU A 166 -1.96 -6.44 8.65
CA LEU A 166 -2.94 -5.36 8.63
C LEU A 166 -3.71 -5.38 7.31
N PRO A 167 -5.02 -5.06 7.31
CA PRO A 167 -5.78 -4.92 6.09
C PRO A 167 -5.11 -3.95 5.12
N ARG A 168 -4.91 -4.35 3.86
CA ARG A 168 -4.24 -3.53 2.86
C ARG A 168 -4.95 -2.18 2.67
N TRP A 169 -6.29 -2.17 2.66
CA TRP A 169 -7.03 -0.92 2.57
C TRP A 169 -6.69 0.06 3.70
N PHE A 170 -6.42 -0.45 4.91
CA PHE A 170 -6.03 0.39 6.03
C PHE A 170 -4.62 0.97 5.83
N VAL A 171 -3.66 0.13 5.48
CA VAL A 171 -2.26 0.53 5.24
C VAL A 171 -2.16 1.61 4.16
N GLU A 172 -2.82 1.38 3.02
CA GLU A 172 -2.84 2.33 1.90
C GLU A 172 -3.61 3.61 2.24
N GLY A 173 -4.75 3.46 2.92
CA GLY A 173 -5.58 4.59 3.33
C GLY A 173 -4.85 5.52 4.30
N VAL A 174 -4.10 4.97 5.24
CA VAL A 174 -3.25 5.72 6.19
C VAL A 174 -2.14 6.47 5.45
N ALA A 175 -1.46 5.80 4.51
CA ALA A 175 -0.41 6.43 3.71
C ALA A 175 -0.93 7.60 2.86
N ILE A 176 -2.09 7.41 2.21
CA ILE A 176 -2.77 8.47 1.46
C ILE A 176 -3.17 9.65 2.37
N HIS A 177 -3.61 9.35 3.59
CA HIS A 177 -3.98 10.37 4.57
C HIS A 177 -2.77 11.22 4.99
N HIS A 178 -1.68 10.60 5.39
CA HIS A 178 -0.44 11.28 5.79
C HIS A 178 0.19 12.06 4.63
N ALA A 179 0.20 11.50 3.43
CA ALA A 179 0.66 12.20 2.24
C ALA A 179 -0.23 13.38 1.82
N ARG A 180 -1.36 13.58 2.50
CA ARG A 180 -2.37 14.62 2.18
C ARG A 180 -2.78 14.60 0.71
N GLU A 181 -2.82 13.42 0.14
CA GLU A 181 -3.15 13.20 -1.26
C GLU A 181 -4.63 13.50 -1.53
N ARG A 182 -4.95 14.77 -1.70
CA ARG A 182 -6.30 15.20 -2.08
C ARG A 182 -6.46 15.14 -3.59
N SER A 183 -7.29 14.23 -4.08
CA SER A 183 -7.54 14.06 -5.50
C SER A 183 -9.02 14.16 -5.83
N LEU A 184 -9.38 15.12 -6.69
CA LEU A 184 -10.71 15.19 -7.27
C LEU A 184 -11.05 13.94 -8.09
N ASP A 185 -10.03 13.28 -8.63
CA ASP A 185 -10.23 12.06 -9.41
C ASP A 185 -10.56 10.86 -8.52
N ARG A 186 -9.98 10.76 -7.31
CA ARG A 186 -10.41 9.76 -6.32
C ARG A 186 -11.86 9.98 -5.89
N PHE A 187 -12.22 11.22 -5.61
CA PHE A 187 -13.59 11.56 -5.29
C PHE A 187 -14.56 11.15 -6.43
N ARG A 188 -14.22 11.46 -7.69
CA ARG A 188 -15.02 11.07 -8.85
C ARG A 188 -15.07 9.56 -9.03
N THR A 189 -13.95 8.87 -8.82
CA THR A 189 -13.87 7.41 -8.90
C THR A 189 -14.81 6.78 -7.87
N LEU A 190 -14.75 7.23 -6.63
CA LEU A 190 -15.60 6.76 -5.55
C LEU A 190 -17.08 7.05 -5.83
N TRP A 191 -17.39 8.27 -6.30
CA TRP A 191 -18.75 8.64 -6.68
C TRP A 191 -19.30 7.76 -7.81
N ASN A 192 -18.51 7.57 -8.86
CA ASN A 192 -18.90 6.70 -9.97
C ASN A 192 -19.10 5.25 -9.50
N ALA A 193 -18.22 4.74 -8.65
CA ALA A 193 -18.33 3.40 -8.11
C ALA A 193 -19.59 3.25 -7.24
N HIS A 194 -19.90 4.25 -6.42
CA HIS A 194 -21.13 4.28 -5.62
C HIS A 194 -22.40 4.30 -6.52
N LEU A 195 -22.44 5.17 -7.54
CA LEU A 195 -23.59 5.26 -8.44
C LEU A 195 -23.79 4.01 -9.30
N GLN A 196 -22.74 3.26 -9.60
CA GLN A 196 -22.78 2.05 -10.41
C GLN A 196 -22.86 0.77 -9.57
N GLU A 197 -22.94 0.91 -8.24
CA GLU A 197 -22.95 -0.21 -7.30
C GLU A 197 -21.74 -1.14 -7.50
N THR A 198 -20.56 -0.54 -7.80
CA THR A 198 -19.31 -1.26 -8.03
C THR A 198 -18.28 -1.03 -6.91
N LEU A 199 -18.73 -0.59 -5.74
CA LEU A 199 -17.89 -0.57 -4.55
C LEU A 199 -17.50 -2.00 -4.19
N LEU A 200 -16.25 -2.16 -3.77
CA LEU A 200 -15.71 -3.46 -3.38
C LEU A 200 -15.95 -3.70 -1.89
N PRO A 201 -16.29 -4.91 -1.46
CA PRO A 201 -16.34 -5.26 -0.04
C PRO A 201 -14.98 -5.02 0.61
N LEU A 202 -14.93 -4.52 1.85
CA LEU A 202 -13.67 -4.22 2.53
C LEU A 202 -12.82 -5.46 2.76
N ASP A 203 -13.44 -6.60 3.06
CA ASP A 203 -12.77 -7.89 3.22
C ASP A 203 -12.05 -8.36 1.94
N ALA A 204 -12.57 -7.99 0.76
CA ALA A 204 -11.90 -8.24 -0.51
C ALA A 204 -10.63 -7.39 -0.70
N LEU A 205 -10.49 -6.31 0.07
CA LEU A 205 -9.36 -5.39 0.04
C LEU A 205 -8.35 -5.63 1.18
N ASP A 206 -8.53 -6.67 1.99
CA ASP A 206 -7.67 -6.95 3.14
C ASP A 206 -6.28 -7.42 2.72
N ARG A 207 -6.20 -8.34 1.78
CA ARG A 207 -4.93 -8.97 1.39
C ARG A 207 -4.31 -8.37 0.14
N SER A 208 -5.12 -8.05 -0.86
CA SER A 208 -4.62 -7.56 -2.13
C SER A 208 -5.64 -6.67 -2.82
N PHE A 209 -5.17 -5.68 -3.56
CA PHE A 209 -6.04 -4.91 -4.44
C PHE A 209 -6.25 -5.67 -5.76
N PRO A 210 -7.40 -5.50 -6.40
CA PRO A 210 -7.68 -6.17 -7.67
C PRO A 210 -6.66 -5.82 -8.75
N ALA A 211 -6.34 -6.77 -9.63
CA ALA A 211 -5.40 -6.53 -10.72
C ALA A 211 -6.00 -5.74 -11.91
N ARG A 212 -7.33 -5.55 -11.93
CA ARG A 212 -7.99 -4.80 -13.00
C ARG A 212 -7.90 -3.31 -12.73
N VAL A 213 -7.43 -2.57 -13.71
CA VAL A 213 -7.18 -1.12 -13.65
C VAL A 213 -8.30 -0.30 -13.02
N HIS A 214 -9.56 -0.58 -13.41
CA HIS A 214 -10.68 0.18 -12.89
C HIS A 214 -10.93 -0.16 -11.41
N GLU A 215 -10.84 -1.42 -11.04
CA GLU A 215 -11.03 -1.91 -9.68
C GLU A 215 -9.92 -1.43 -8.75
N VAL A 216 -8.66 -1.38 -9.22
CA VAL A 216 -7.52 -0.80 -8.48
C VAL A 216 -7.80 0.65 -8.09
N SER A 217 -8.25 1.47 -9.05
CA SER A 217 -8.56 2.88 -8.77
C SER A 217 -9.70 3.03 -7.75
N VAL A 218 -10.70 2.13 -7.80
CA VAL A 218 -11.79 2.09 -6.83
C VAL A 218 -11.24 1.68 -5.46
N ALA A 219 -10.39 0.64 -5.38
CA ALA A 219 -9.80 0.17 -4.15
C ALA A 219 -9.00 1.27 -3.42
N TYR A 220 -8.14 2.01 -4.14
CA TYR A 220 -7.42 3.16 -3.56
C TYR A 220 -8.35 4.28 -3.12
N ALA A 221 -9.38 4.59 -3.91
CA ALA A 221 -10.35 5.61 -3.54
C ALA A 221 -11.16 5.21 -2.30
N GLN A 222 -11.52 3.93 -2.17
CA GLN A 222 -12.19 3.39 -0.99
C GLN A 222 -11.27 3.40 0.22
N ALA A 223 -10.05 2.89 0.11
CA ALA A 223 -9.05 2.88 1.19
C ALA A 223 -8.85 4.29 1.78
N ALA A 224 -8.65 5.28 0.91
CA ALA A 224 -8.50 6.68 1.33
C ALA A 224 -9.76 7.21 2.05
N ASP A 225 -10.94 6.89 1.55
CA ASP A 225 -12.19 7.43 2.11
C ASP A 225 -12.62 6.72 3.40
N VAL A 226 -12.35 5.42 3.55
CA VAL A 226 -12.60 4.69 4.81
C VAL A 226 -11.72 5.24 5.93
N VAL A 227 -10.42 5.44 5.68
CA VAL A 227 -9.54 6.05 6.69
C VAL A 227 -9.95 7.49 6.97
N ALA A 228 -10.31 8.26 5.94
CA ALA A 228 -10.85 9.61 6.14
C ALA A 228 -12.19 9.61 6.91
N PHE A 229 -13.02 8.56 6.80
CA PHE A 229 -14.22 8.38 7.61
C PHE A 229 -13.84 8.16 9.08
N LEU A 230 -12.95 7.23 9.39
CA LEU A 230 -12.46 7.00 10.76
C LEU A 230 -11.89 8.29 11.38
N ARG A 231 -11.13 9.06 10.61
CA ARG A 231 -10.54 10.33 11.07
C ARG A 231 -11.57 11.46 11.24
N ARG A 232 -12.67 11.47 10.50
CA ARG A 232 -13.77 12.44 10.73
C ARG A 232 -14.52 12.18 12.02
N GLU A 233 -14.68 10.91 12.38
CA GLU A 233 -15.30 10.49 13.65
C GLU A 233 -14.35 10.67 14.85
N ASP A 234 -13.08 11.01 14.60
CA ASP A 234 -12.01 11.16 15.58
C ASP A 234 -11.15 12.42 15.26
N PRO A 235 -11.70 13.63 15.39
CA PRO A 235 -10.98 14.87 15.02
C PRO A 235 -9.67 15.08 15.79
N ASP A 236 -9.63 14.63 17.05
CA ASP A 236 -8.46 14.76 17.93
C ASP A 236 -7.46 13.62 17.77
N GLY A 237 -7.76 12.60 16.93
CA GLY A 237 -6.92 11.44 16.67
C GLY A 237 -6.74 10.50 17.87
N VAL A 238 -7.56 10.59 18.90
CA VAL A 238 -7.43 9.79 20.11
C VAL A 238 -7.71 8.32 19.82
N ARG A 239 -8.82 8.04 19.14
CA ARG A 239 -9.22 6.66 18.80
C ARG A 239 -8.23 6.03 17.81
N PHE A 240 -7.71 6.81 16.87
CA PHE A 240 -6.72 6.32 15.93
C PHE A 240 -5.42 5.92 16.63
N ARG A 241 -4.93 6.74 17.55
CA ARG A 241 -3.76 6.38 18.38
C ARG A 241 -4.01 5.17 19.26
N GLU A 242 -5.22 5.02 19.82
CA GLU A 242 -5.61 3.82 20.58
C GLU A 242 -5.61 2.57 19.69
N LEU A 243 -6.15 2.65 18.47
CA LEU A 243 -6.09 1.58 17.49
C LEU A 243 -4.63 1.13 17.26
N VAL A 244 -3.73 2.09 16.95
CA VAL A 244 -2.31 1.79 16.72
C VAL A 244 -1.64 1.23 17.99
N ARG A 245 -2.00 1.73 19.17
CA ARG A 245 -1.49 1.21 20.44
C ARG A 245 -1.90 -0.26 20.66
N HIS A 246 -3.15 -0.61 20.41
CA HIS A 246 -3.63 -2.00 20.53
C HIS A 246 -2.93 -2.93 19.51
N LEU A 247 -2.73 -2.48 18.28
CA LEU A 247 -1.95 -3.22 17.29
C LEU A 247 -0.50 -3.45 17.73
N ARG A 248 0.11 -2.45 18.38
CA ARG A 248 1.44 -2.57 18.97
C ARG A 248 1.49 -3.58 20.13
N GLU A 249 0.42 -3.67 20.88
CA GLU A 249 0.26 -4.65 21.96
C GLU A 249 -0.04 -6.07 21.46
N GLY A 250 -0.19 -6.24 20.13
CA GLY A 250 -0.38 -7.54 19.48
C GLY A 250 -1.84 -7.98 19.36
N LEU A 251 -2.80 -7.07 19.51
CA LEU A 251 -4.20 -7.38 19.21
C LEU A 251 -4.37 -7.55 17.69
N SER A 252 -5.34 -8.37 17.29
CA SER A 252 -5.77 -8.42 15.91
C SER A 252 -6.33 -7.08 15.44
N PHE A 253 -6.33 -6.81 14.13
CA PHE A 253 -6.91 -5.57 13.60
C PHE A 253 -8.39 -5.42 14.01
N ASP A 254 -9.16 -6.52 13.96
CA ASP A 254 -10.57 -6.54 14.28
C ASP A 254 -10.83 -6.19 15.76
N ASP A 255 -10.04 -6.76 16.67
CA ASP A 255 -10.14 -6.48 18.11
C ASP A 255 -9.70 -5.05 18.42
N ALA A 256 -8.59 -4.59 17.82
CA ALA A 256 -8.12 -3.23 17.99
C ALA A 256 -9.12 -2.18 17.46
N LEU A 257 -9.78 -2.45 16.33
CA LEU A 257 -10.83 -1.61 15.77
C LEU A 257 -12.07 -1.58 16.71
N LEU A 258 -12.44 -2.74 17.22
CA LEU A 258 -13.58 -2.85 18.16
C LEU A 258 -13.31 -2.07 19.44
N ASP A 259 -12.12 -2.21 20.02
CA ASP A 259 -11.76 -1.54 21.26
C ASP A 259 -11.63 -0.02 21.10
N ALA A 260 -11.02 0.46 20.00
CA ALA A 260 -10.77 1.88 19.78
C ALA A 260 -11.99 2.64 19.26
N TYR A 261 -12.75 2.04 18.33
CA TYR A 261 -13.87 2.70 17.64
C TYR A 261 -15.24 2.14 18.01
N ALA A 262 -15.31 1.05 18.76
CA ALA A 262 -16.53 0.27 19.04
C ALA A 262 -17.22 -0.24 17.77
N LEU A 263 -16.44 -0.55 16.72
CA LEU A 263 -16.89 -1.03 15.43
C LEU A 263 -16.22 -2.35 15.07
N THR A 264 -16.99 -3.32 14.64
CA THR A 264 -16.46 -4.45 13.89
C THR A 264 -16.20 -4.06 12.44
N PRO A 265 -15.34 -4.77 11.66
CA PRO A 265 -15.12 -4.48 10.24
C PRO A 265 -16.41 -4.38 9.42
N THR A 266 -17.37 -5.29 9.66
CA THR A 266 -18.69 -5.27 9.01
C THR A 266 -19.53 -4.04 9.39
N GLN A 267 -19.42 -3.58 10.65
CA GLN A 267 -20.11 -2.36 11.08
C GLN A 267 -19.45 -1.13 10.46
N LEU A 268 -18.13 -1.08 10.44
CA LEU A 268 -17.38 -0.02 9.76
C LEU A 268 -17.78 0.11 8.30
N GLU A 269 -17.79 -1.00 7.55
CA GLU A 269 -18.20 -1.00 6.14
C GLU A 269 -19.63 -0.47 5.95
N ARG A 270 -20.56 -0.91 6.80
CA ARG A 270 -21.94 -0.45 6.73
C ARG A 270 -22.08 1.04 7.03
N GLU A 271 -21.45 1.54 8.10
CA GLU A 271 -21.55 2.95 8.51
C GLU A 271 -20.85 3.86 7.51
N TRP A 272 -19.68 3.44 7.01
CA TRP A 272 -18.99 4.13 5.93
C TRP A 272 -19.83 4.18 4.64
N SER A 273 -20.45 3.06 4.24
CA SER A 273 -21.33 3.01 3.05
C SER A 273 -22.55 3.93 3.20
N GLN A 274 -23.14 4.01 4.39
CA GLN A 274 -24.22 4.95 4.69
C GLN A 274 -23.74 6.41 4.59
N ALA A 275 -22.57 6.72 5.17
CA ALA A 275 -21.98 8.05 5.10
C ALA A 275 -21.65 8.47 3.66
N ILE A 276 -21.21 7.54 2.81
CA ILE A 276 -21.07 7.79 1.36
C ILE A 276 -22.42 8.12 0.73
N ALA A 277 -23.44 7.29 0.96
CA ALA A 277 -24.76 7.49 0.38
C ALA A 277 -25.36 8.87 0.75
N GLU A 278 -25.21 9.28 2.00
CA GLU A 278 -25.64 10.61 2.45
C GLU A 278 -24.87 11.75 1.78
N ARG A 279 -23.55 11.67 1.71
CA ARG A 279 -22.69 12.68 1.07
C ARG A 279 -22.95 12.78 -0.43
N MET A 280 -23.10 11.65 -1.10
CA MET A 280 -23.30 11.58 -2.55
C MET A 280 -24.73 11.88 -2.96
N GLY A 281 -25.71 11.56 -2.12
CA GLY A 281 -27.14 11.86 -2.38
C GLY A 281 -27.46 13.35 -2.40
N THR A 282 -26.67 14.19 -1.71
CA THR A 282 -26.87 15.66 -1.68
C THR A 282 -26.17 16.40 -2.82
N LEU A 283 -25.21 15.77 -3.50
CA LEU A 283 -24.40 16.39 -4.57
C LEU A 283 -25.21 16.83 -5.82
N PRO A 284 -26.22 16.09 -6.32
CA PRO A 284 -27.03 16.57 -7.43
C PRO A 284 -27.73 17.90 -7.19
N MET A 285 -28.06 18.21 -5.92
CA MET A 285 -28.67 19.49 -5.55
C MET A 285 -27.69 20.67 -5.68
N VAL A 286 -26.40 20.44 -5.42
CA VAL A 286 -25.38 21.50 -5.45
C VAL A 286 -24.88 21.79 -6.87
N ILE A 287 -24.85 20.75 -7.73
CA ILE A 287 -24.33 20.87 -9.11
C ILE A 287 -25.45 21.22 -10.13
N GLY A 288 -26.69 20.98 -9.79
CA GLY A 288 -27.87 21.14 -10.69
C GLY A 288 -28.20 22.58 -11.11
N GLY A 289 -27.46 23.58 -10.60
CA GLY A 289 -27.65 25.00 -10.97
C GLY A 289 -26.74 25.55 -12.08
N ALA A 290 -25.79 24.75 -12.59
CA ALA A 290 -24.82 25.25 -13.58
C ALA A 290 -25.03 24.62 -14.96
N THR A 291 -25.78 25.26 -15.81
CA THR A 291 -25.82 25.01 -17.27
C THR A 291 -24.48 25.41 -17.90
N PHE A 292 -23.51 24.49 -17.98
CA PHE A 292 -22.29 24.70 -18.76
C PHE A 292 -22.50 24.35 -20.25
N PRO A 293 -21.95 25.12 -21.19
CA PRO A 293 -22.24 24.97 -22.60
C PRO A 293 -21.70 23.65 -23.17
N VAL A 294 -22.60 22.90 -23.80
CA VAL A 294 -22.44 21.57 -24.40
C VAL A 294 -21.28 21.50 -25.43
N VAL A 295 -20.84 22.62 -25.96
CA VAL A 295 -19.80 22.69 -27.03
C VAL A 295 -18.39 22.45 -26.46
N GLY A 296 -18.06 22.90 -25.26
CA GLY A 296 -16.78 22.61 -24.59
C GLY A 296 -16.57 21.13 -24.27
N VAL A 297 -17.68 20.44 -24.00
CA VAL A 297 -17.72 19.02 -23.69
C VAL A 297 -17.37 18.14 -24.88
N ALA A 298 -17.79 18.49 -26.09
CA ALA A 298 -17.54 17.69 -27.30
C ALA A 298 -16.07 17.70 -27.72
N LEU A 299 -15.36 18.80 -27.55
CA LEU A 299 -13.92 18.91 -27.87
C LEU A 299 -13.03 18.19 -26.84
N LEU A 300 -13.42 18.25 -25.56
CA LEU A 300 -12.79 17.47 -24.50
C LEU A 300 -12.98 15.95 -24.72
N LEU A 301 -14.13 15.51 -25.24
CA LEU A 301 -14.43 14.10 -25.57
C LEU A 301 -13.47 13.49 -26.58
N LEU A 302 -13.12 14.20 -27.61
CA LEU A 302 -12.23 13.72 -28.66
C LEU A 302 -10.78 13.57 -28.17
N ALA A 303 -10.30 14.53 -27.39
CA ALA A 303 -8.97 14.49 -26.77
C ALA A 303 -8.85 13.36 -25.73
N TRP A 304 -9.91 13.15 -24.93
CA TRP A 304 -9.96 12.10 -23.92
C TRP A 304 -9.99 10.68 -24.50
N ARG A 305 -10.78 10.43 -25.55
CA ARG A 305 -10.81 9.11 -26.20
C ARG A 305 -9.42 8.64 -26.67
N LYS A 306 -8.59 9.58 -27.13
CA LYS A 306 -7.21 9.27 -27.55
C LYS A 306 -6.32 8.90 -26.36
N ARG A 307 -6.43 9.64 -25.25
CA ARG A 307 -5.66 9.38 -24.02
C ARG A 307 -6.12 8.10 -23.31
N ARG A 308 -7.43 7.83 -23.25
CA ARG A 308 -7.99 6.62 -22.61
C ARG A 308 -7.51 5.32 -23.26
N LYS A 309 -7.41 5.28 -24.59
CA LYS A 309 -6.85 4.11 -25.31
C LYS A 309 -5.37 3.87 -24.97
N GLN A 310 -4.61 4.92 -24.74
CA GLN A 310 -3.20 4.84 -24.36
C GLN A 310 -3.04 4.43 -22.89
N ALA A 311 -3.85 4.99 -21.99
CA ALA A 311 -3.86 4.65 -20.59
C ALA A 311 -4.26 3.19 -20.33
N ALA A 312 -5.34 2.71 -20.96
CA ALA A 312 -5.80 1.33 -20.79
C ALA A 312 -4.74 0.28 -21.22
N LYS A 313 -3.96 0.60 -22.27
CA LYS A 313 -2.89 -0.31 -22.70
C LYS A 313 -1.73 -0.38 -21.70
N LYS A 314 -1.38 0.74 -21.07
CA LYS A 314 -0.30 0.78 -20.07
C LYS A 314 -0.70 0.17 -18.74
N LEU A 315 -1.92 0.39 -18.31
CA LEU A 315 -2.44 -0.18 -17.06
C LEU A 315 -2.55 -1.72 -17.13
N GLY A 316 -2.78 -2.29 -18.31
CA GLY A 316 -2.71 -3.74 -18.52
C GLY A 316 -1.29 -4.31 -18.33
N VAL A 317 -0.27 -3.56 -18.74
CA VAL A 317 1.14 -3.94 -18.53
C VAL A 317 1.50 -3.86 -17.04
N MET A 318 1.03 -2.82 -16.36
CA MET A 318 1.28 -2.62 -14.93
C MET A 318 0.67 -3.72 -14.06
N ALA A 319 -0.59 -4.11 -14.33
CA ALA A 319 -1.25 -5.20 -13.61
C ALA A 319 -0.53 -6.55 -13.81
N GLU A 320 0.12 -6.74 -14.96
CA GLU A 320 0.94 -7.94 -15.19
C GLU A 320 2.26 -7.88 -14.42
N GLU A 321 2.93 -6.73 -14.43
CA GLU A 321 4.16 -6.52 -13.67
C GLU A 321 3.93 -6.67 -12.16
N GLU A 322 2.79 -6.19 -11.65
CA GLU A 322 2.40 -6.35 -10.24
C GLU A 322 2.21 -7.83 -9.87
N ARG A 323 1.51 -8.61 -10.69
CA ARG A 323 1.36 -10.06 -10.46
C ARG A 323 2.70 -10.80 -10.44
N VAL A 324 3.62 -10.41 -11.34
CA VAL A 324 4.97 -11.00 -11.37
C VAL A 324 5.74 -10.64 -10.10
N HIS A 325 5.55 -9.42 -9.63
CA HIS A 325 6.19 -8.95 -8.40
C HIS A 325 5.64 -9.63 -7.15
N ASP A 326 4.31 -9.70 -7.00
CA ASP A 326 3.66 -10.39 -5.89
C ASP A 326 4.09 -11.88 -5.85
N ALA A 327 4.16 -12.54 -7.01
CA ALA A 327 4.66 -13.91 -7.10
C ALA A 327 6.17 -14.05 -6.73
N ALA A 328 6.96 -12.99 -6.97
CA ALA A 328 8.36 -12.98 -6.56
C ALA A 328 8.49 -12.79 -5.04
N ILE A 329 7.66 -11.96 -4.44
CA ILE A 329 7.59 -11.77 -2.98
C ILE A 329 7.18 -13.07 -2.30
N GLU A 330 6.09 -13.72 -2.72
CA GLU A 330 5.67 -15.01 -2.16
C GLU A 330 6.80 -16.06 -2.20
N ARG A 331 7.57 -16.09 -3.30
CA ARG A 331 8.73 -17.01 -3.40
C ARG A 331 9.84 -16.65 -2.42
N LEU A 332 10.10 -15.36 -2.22
CA LEU A 332 11.13 -14.90 -1.27
C LEU A 332 10.71 -15.18 0.18
N GLU A 333 9.44 -15.00 0.50
CA GLU A 333 8.87 -15.34 1.79
C GLU A 333 9.01 -16.84 2.08
N ALA A 334 8.64 -17.68 1.12
CA ALA A 334 8.80 -19.13 1.22
C ALA A 334 10.27 -19.54 1.42
N LEU A 335 11.21 -18.91 0.69
CA LEU A 335 12.65 -19.14 0.85
C LEU A 335 13.18 -18.65 2.20
N ALA A 336 12.71 -17.52 2.69
CA ALA A 336 13.09 -16.99 4.00
C ALA A 336 12.58 -17.90 5.14
N GLU A 337 11.38 -18.43 4.99
CA GLU A 337 10.81 -19.38 5.94
C GLU A 337 11.56 -20.73 5.93
N ALA A 338 11.90 -21.24 4.74
CA ALA A 338 12.72 -22.45 4.61
C ALA A 338 14.09 -22.28 5.30
N ARG A 339 14.78 -21.16 5.07
CA ARG A 339 16.06 -20.86 5.75
C ARG A 339 15.95 -20.70 7.26
N ARG A 340 14.82 -20.18 7.76
CA ARG A 340 14.59 -20.11 9.23
C ARG A 340 14.46 -21.51 9.82
N ARG A 341 13.76 -22.42 9.12
CA ARG A 341 13.62 -23.82 9.53
C ARG A 341 14.98 -24.51 9.54
N GLU A 342 15.78 -24.36 8.46
CA GLU A 342 17.13 -24.90 8.40
C GLU A 342 18.02 -24.40 9.55
N ARG A 343 18.00 -23.10 9.85
CA ARG A 343 18.76 -22.54 10.97
C ARG A 343 18.28 -23.06 12.32
N ALA A 344 16.97 -23.17 12.52
CA ALA A 344 16.42 -23.71 13.74
C ALA A 344 16.81 -25.19 13.94
N GLU A 345 16.87 -25.96 12.85
CA GLU A 345 17.35 -27.33 12.86
C GLU A 345 18.87 -27.42 13.14
N GLU A 346 19.67 -26.52 12.54
CA GLU A 346 21.11 -26.41 12.81
C GLU A 346 21.39 -25.98 14.26
N GLU A 347 20.66 -24.98 14.78
CA GLU A 347 20.78 -24.54 16.18
C GLU A 347 20.39 -25.66 17.15
N GLU A 348 19.34 -26.42 16.87
CA GLU A 348 18.95 -27.57 17.67
C GLU A 348 19.98 -28.70 17.61
N GLN A 349 20.54 -28.96 16.41
CA GLN A 349 21.64 -29.95 16.28
C GLN A 349 22.89 -29.51 17.06
N ILE A 350 23.26 -28.22 16.99
CA ILE A 350 24.38 -27.67 17.75
C ILE A 350 24.09 -27.75 19.26
N ARG A 351 22.86 -27.45 19.68
CA ARG A 351 22.44 -27.55 21.06
C ARG A 351 22.53 -28.98 21.59
N ILE A 352 22.08 -29.97 20.81
CA ILE A 352 22.20 -31.41 21.12
C ILE A 352 23.67 -31.82 21.23
N LEU A 353 24.53 -31.35 20.33
CA LEU A 353 25.96 -31.64 20.34
C LEU A 353 26.69 -31.01 21.55
N VAL A 354 26.27 -29.79 21.98
CA VAL A 354 26.92 -29.08 23.11
C VAL A 354 26.39 -29.55 24.44
N SER A 355 25.11 -29.88 24.59
CA SER A 355 24.48 -30.30 25.83
C SER A 355 24.69 -31.79 26.16
N GLY A 356 25.01 -32.61 25.18
CA GLY A 356 25.17 -34.06 25.40
C GLY A 356 23.88 -34.79 25.73
N ASP A 357 22.73 -34.11 25.72
CA ASP A 357 21.43 -34.70 25.95
C ASP A 357 20.90 -35.39 24.67
N PRO A 358 20.38 -36.60 24.75
CA PRO A 358 19.76 -37.25 23.59
C PRO A 358 18.49 -36.50 23.22
N PRO A 359 18.08 -36.48 21.94
CA PRO A 359 16.88 -35.82 21.48
C PRO A 359 15.67 -36.34 22.25
N GLN A 360 14.96 -35.43 22.93
CA GLN A 360 13.65 -35.77 23.51
C GLN A 360 12.75 -36.18 22.36
N GLY A 361 12.38 -37.45 22.37
CA GLY A 361 11.68 -38.11 21.29
C GLY A 361 10.42 -37.35 20.88
N ARG A 362 10.39 -36.88 19.65
CA ARG A 362 9.12 -36.88 18.94
C ARG A 362 8.63 -38.31 18.97
N GLU A 363 7.53 -38.62 19.61
CA GLU A 363 6.76 -39.82 19.32
C GLU A 363 6.63 -39.84 17.79
N ALA A 364 7.26 -40.83 17.20
CA ALA A 364 7.10 -41.07 15.79
C ALA A 364 5.61 -41.30 15.58
N ASP A 365 5.00 -40.41 14.80
CA ASP A 365 3.65 -40.59 14.32
C ASP A 365 3.71 -41.85 13.43
N VAL A 366 3.44 -42.99 14.05
CA VAL A 366 3.50 -44.28 13.37
C VAL A 366 2.27 -44.33 12.48
N PRO A 367 2.43 -44.39 11.15
CA PRO A 367 1.29 -44.37 10.26
C PRO A 367 0.38 -45.56 10.57
N THR A 368 -0.88 -45.30 10.91
CA THR A 368 -1.90 -46.30 11.10
C THR A 368 -2.71 -46.46 9.81
N VAL A 369 -2.96 -47.68 9.45
CA VAL A 369 -3.83 -48.01 8.29
C VAL A 369 -5.07 -48.72 8.82
N GLU A 370 -6.23 -48.27 8.42
CA GLU A 370 -7.51 -48.88 8.76
C GLU A 370 -7.78 -50.04 7.76
N HIS A 371 -7.87 -51.25 8.28
CA HIS A 371 -8.30 -52.42 7.51
C HIS A 371 -9.39 -53.16 8.29
N GLU A 372 -10.53 -53.33 7.65
CA GLU A 372 -11.72 -54.03 8.21
C GLU A 372 -12.24 -53.43 9.54
N GLY A 373 -12.19 -52.06 9.68
CA GLY A 373 -12.72 -51.41 10.86
C GLY A 373 -11.82 -51.54 12.12
N ARG A 374 -10.55 -51.89 11.95
CA ARG A 374 -9.53 -51.90 13.01
C ARG A 374 -8.30 -51.14 12.58
N GLU A 375 -7.80 -50.24 13.45
CA GLU A 375 -6.55 -49.53 13.25
C GLU A 375 -5.36 -50.44 13.56
N HIS A 376 -4.45 -50.55 12.60
CA HIS A 376 -3.17 -51.28 12.74
C HIS A 376 -2.01 -50.30 12.60
N THR A 377 -1.13 -50.27 13.57
CA THR A 377 0.15 -49.59 13.52
C THR A 377 1.15 -50.38 12.66
N LEU A 378 1.76 -49.75 11.69
CA LEU A 378 2.82 -50.31 10.88
C LEU A 378 4.14 -50.24 11.67
N HIS A 379 4.69 -51.40 12.01
CA HIS A 379 6.03 -51.53 12.63
C HIS A 379 7.09 -51.70 11.57
#